data_5bfed24b4f5a7e1103cf13c30316699f
#
_entry.id   5bfed24b4f5a7e1103cf13c30316699f
#
_cell.length_a   1.000
_cell.length_b   1.000
_cell.length_c   1.000
_cell.angle_alpha   90.00
_cell.angle_beta   90.00
_cell.angle_gamma   90.00
#
_symmetry.space_group_name_H-M   'P 1'
#
loop_
_entity.id
_entity.type
_entity.pdbx_description
1 polymer ?
#
loop_
_entity_poly.entity_id
_entity_poly.type
_entity_poly.pdbx_seq_one_letter_code
_entity_poly.pdbx_strand_id
1 'polypeptide(L)'
;MREQPSDVTLIKAVFFDFDGVLTRDKTGSLTTLRYLSEQTGIDYVRIRGAFKPHNAGLIAGTTTHEAIWPSVCRELNCTIDLALLRKAFESTPLNDGMFRLARKLRKHLSVGIITDNKKDRIDHLKHYARLTSIFDPIVVSAEVGSGKRSAPIFERALAYLNITPGECVFIDNTPENLDVPNALGMGTIYFNDEQNNLGQLIATLDSRFGIRVASDA
;
A
#
# COMPACT_ATOMS: atom_id res chain seq x y z
N MET A 1 5.07 28.28 38.30
CA MET A 1 4.65 28.06 36.93
C MET A 1 4.03 26.67 36.88
N ARG A 2 2.74 26.57 36.64
CA ARG A 2 2.10 25.25 36.42
C ARG A 2 2.40 24.87 34.96
N GLU A 3 3.11 23.77 34.76
CA GLU A 3 3.23 23.16 33.43
C GLU A 3 1.81 22.88 32.95
N GLN A 4 1.45 23.45 31.80
CA GLN A 4 0.23 23.03 31.09
C GLN A 4 0.39 21.58 30.67
N PRO A 5 -0.64 20.74 30.84
CA PRO A 5 -0.59 19.38 30.30
C PRO A 5 -0.37 19.47 28.79
N SER A 6 0.66 18.79 28.29
CA SER A 6 0.89 18.62 26.86
C SER A 6 -0.41 18.09 26.24
N ASP A 7 -1.00 18.85 25.33
CA ASP A 7 -2.15 18.39 24.53
C ASP A 7 -1.75 17.09 23.85
N VAL A 8 -2.20 15.97 24.38
CA VAL A 8 -2.02 14.67 23.74
C VAL A 8 -2.86 14.68 22.48
N THR A 9 -2.21 14.90 21.34
CA THR A 9 -2.90 14.90 20.05
C THR A 9 -3.57 13.54 19.84
N LEU A 10 -4.90 13.55 19.78
CA LEU A 10 -5.67 12.33 19.60
C LEU A 10 -5.51 11.81 18.16
N ILE A 11 -5.07 10.59 18.01
CA ILE A 11 -5.00 9.94 16.69
C ILE A 11 -6.42 9.70 16.16
N LYS A 12 -6.67 10.13 14.92
CA LYS A 12 -7.95 10.02 14.22
C LYS A 12 -7.89 9.01 13.06
N ALA A 13 -6.69 8.75 12.52
CA ALA A 13 -6.54 7.87 11.36
C ALA A 13 -5.29 6.97 11.44
N VAL A 14 -5.39 5.79 10.82
CA VAL A 14 -4.25 4.89 10.55
C VAL A 14 -4.22 4.60 9.06
N PHE A 15 -3.09 4.87 8.44
CA PHE A 15 -2.82 4.55 7.04
C PHE A 15 -1.86 3.38 6.94
N PHE A 16 -2.11 2.50 5.99
CA PHE A 16 -1.28 1.34 5.70
C PHE A 16 -0.68 1.46 4.30
N ASP A 17 0.59 1.05 4.12
CA ASP A 17 1.03 0.63 2.80
C ASP A 17 0.28 -0.64 2.37
N PHE A 18 0.26 -0.89 1.07
CA PHE A 18 -0.43 -2.05 0.52
C PHE A 18 0.50 -3.26 0.40
N ASP A 19 1.52 -3.18 -0.47
CA ASP A 19 2.41 -4.30 -0.73
C ASP A 19 3.43 -4.49 0.40
N GLY A 20 3.52 -5.72 0.94
CA GLY A 20 4.38 -6.07 2.09
C GLY A 20 3.77 -5.75 3.46
N VAL A 21 2.67 -4.96 3.52
CA VAL A 21 1.92 -4.70 4.76
C VAL A 21 0.56 -5.38 4.71
N LEU A 22 -0.30 -4.96 3.79
CA LEU A 22 -1.62 -5.58 3.57
C LEU A 22 -1.54 -6.81 2.67
N THR A 23 -0.40 -7.05 2.02
CA THR A 23 -0.09 -8.27 1.29
C THR A 23 1.13 -8.97 1.85
N ARG A 24 1.36 -10.24 1.46
CA ARG A 24 2.53 -11.02 1.86
C ARG A 24 3.74 -10.77 0.97
N ASP A 25 3.51 -10.49 -0.30
CA ASP A 25 4.58 -10.17 -1.23
C ASP A 25 5.02 -8.71 -1.06
N LYS A 26 6.32 -8.49 -1.01
CA LYS A 26 6.94 -7.18 -0.77
C LYS A 26 6.59 -6.13 -1.83
N THR A 27 6.29 -6.56 -3.06
CA THR A 27 5.87 -5.66 -4.15
C THR A 27 4.84 -6.35 -5.04
N GLY A 28 3.86 -5.60 -5.53
CA GLY A 28 2.88 -6.11 -6.48
C GLY A 28 3.48 -6.53 -7.83
N SER A 29 4.62 -5.97 -8.21
CA SER A 29 5.36 -6.43 -9.39
C SER A 29 5.86 -7.85 -9.22
N LEU A 30 6.36 -8.22 -8.03
CA LEU A 30 6.81 -9.59 -7.74
C LEU A 30 5.68 -10.59 -7.94
N THR A 31 4.51 -10.35 -7.35
CA THR A 31 3.31 -11.20 -7.49
C THR A 31 2.91 -11.33 -8.95
N THR A 32 2.71 -10.19 -9.62
CA THR A 32 2.21 -10.13 -10.99
C THR A 32 3.13 -10.86 -11.96
N LEU A 33 4.44 -10.61 -11.90
CA LEU A 33 5.40 -11.18 -12.83
C LEU A 33 5.65 -12.67 -12.57
N ARG A 34 5.58 -13.11 -11.30
CA ARG A 34 5.65 -14.53 -10.94
C ARG A 34 4.48 -15.28 -11.54
N TYR A 35 3.27 -14.80 -11.35
CA TYR A 35 2.06 -15.40 -11.89
C TYR A 35 2.11 -15.49 -13.43
N LEU A 36 2.50 -14.39 -14.10
CA LEU A 36 2.66 -14.42 -15.56
C LEU A 36 3.71 -15.43 -16.01
N SER A 37 4.84 -15.56 -15.31
CA SER A 37 5.87 -16.56 -15.59
C SER A 37 5.33 -17.98 -15.48
N GLU A 38 4.63 -18.28 -14.40
CA GLU A 38 4.03 -19.61 -14.15
C GLU A 38 2.98 -19.99 -15.20
N GLN A 39 2.13 -19.03 -15.59
CA GLN A 39 1.04 -19.29 -16.53
C GLN A 39 1.50 -19.38 -18.01
N THR A 40 2.57 -18.67 -18.35
CA THR A 40 3.06 -18.62 -19.75
C THR A 40 4.24 -19.57 -20.00
N GLY A 41 4.89 -20.07 -18.95
CA GLY A 41 6.14 -20.81 -19.05
C GLY A 41 7.35 -19.95 -19.44
N ILE A 42 7.18 -18.62 -19.55
CA ILE A 42 8.26 -17.70 -19.86
C ILE A 42 9.08 -17.44 -18.60
N ASP A 43 10.40 -17.49 -18.72
CA ASP A 43 11.30 -17.22 -17.61
C ASP A 43 11.02 -15.87 -16.93
N TYR A 44 11.01 -15.88 -15.60
CA TYR A 44 10.71 -14.70 -14.78
C TYR A 44 11.61 -13.50 -15.08
N VAL A 45 12.91 -13.73 -15.32
CA VAL A 45 13.86 -12.63 -15.59
C VAL A 45 13.55 -11.97 -16.92
N ARG A 46 13.13 -12.74 -17.93
CA ARG A 46 12.69 -12.22 -19.23
C ARG A 46 11.42 -11.38 -19.09
N ILE A 47 10.40 -11.89 -18.40
CA ILE A 47 9.16 -11.10 -18.14
C ILE A 47 9.50 -9.80 -17.39
N ARG A 48 10.29 -9.91 -16.31
CA ARG A 48 10.74 -8.74 -15.55
C ARG A 48 11.49 -7.73 -16.42
N GLY A 49 12.34 -8.21 -17.33
CA GLY A 49 13.07 -7.38 -18.29
C GLY A 49 12.12 -6.56 -19.17
N ALA A 50 11.08 -7.21 -19.72
CA ALA A 50 10.09 -6.58 -20.59
C ALA A 50 9.24 -5.52 -19.87
N PHE A 51 8.95 -5.69 -18.57
CA PHE A 51 8.19 -4.71 -17.78
C PHE A 51 9.04 -3.58 -17.20
N LYS A 52 10.34 -3.82 -16.95
CA LYS A 52 11.23 -2.89 -16.25
C LYS A 52 11.24 -1.46 -16.84
N PRO A 53 11.33 -1.25 -18.18
CA PRO A 53 11.34 0.09 -18.77
C PRO A 53 10.05 0.90 -18.49
N HIS A 54 8.94 0.22 -18.24
CA HIS A 54 7.63 0.83 -18.10
C HIS A 54 7.25 1.11 -16.63
N ASN A 55 7.96 0.50 -15.66
CA ASN A 55 7.53 0.51 -14.26
C ASN A 55 7.43 1.92 -13.66
N ALA A 56 8.36 2.81 -13.98
CA ALA A 56 8.32 4.19 -13.50
C ALA A 56 7.06 4.93 -13.98
N GLY A 57 6.73 4.81 -15.27
CA GLY A 57 5.53 5.42 -15.83
C GLY A 57 4.22 4.85 -15.27
N LEU A 58 4.19 3.53 -15.02
CA LEU A 58 3.03 2.89 -14.39
C LEU A 58 2.79 3.38 -12.95
N ILE A 59 3.87 3.56 -12.16
CA ILE A 59 3.78 4.08 -10.78
C ILE A 59 3.44 5.57 -10.74
N ALA A 60 3.96 6.34 -11.71
CA ALA A 60 3.64 7.76 -11.85
C ALA A 60 2.28 8.04 -12.53
N GLY A 61 1.62 7.01 -13.06
CA GLY A 61 0.33 7.15 -13.75
C GLY A 61 0.41 7.77 -15.14
N THR A 62 1.62 7.89 -15.72
CA THR A 62 1.82 8.44 -17.07
C THR A 62 1.56 7.42 -18.17
N THR A 63 1.40 6.15 -17.82
CA THR A 63 1.01 5.06 -18.72
C THR A 63 0.19 4.01 -17.97
N THR A 64 -0.40 3.06 -18.71
CA THR A 64 -1.19 1.94 -18.17
C THR A 64 -0.62 0.62 -18.66
N HIS A 65 -0.96 -0.49 -17.99
CA HIS A 65 -0.56 -1.82 -18.47
C HIS A 65 -1.12 -2.11 -19.87
N GLU A 66 -2.35 -1.70 -20.16
CA GLU A 66 -2.96 -1.86 -21.48
C GLU A 66 -2.14 -1.14 -22.58
N ALA A 67 -1.69 0.08 -22.31
CA ALA A 67 -0.89 0.87 -23.24
C ALA A 67 0.49 0.26 -23.52
N ILE A 68 1.13 -0.34 -22.51
CA ILE A 68 2.45 -0.96 -22.67
C ILE A 68 2.39 -2.42 -23.18
N TRP A 69 1.22 -3.07 -23.12
CA TRP A 69 1.09 -4.51 -23.38
C TRP A 69 1.62 -4.96 -24.74
N PRO A 70 1.35 -4.23 -25.85
CA PRO A 70 1.92 -4.58 -27.15
C PRO A 70 3.45 -4.54 -27.15
N SER A 71 4.06 -3.61 -26.40
CA SER A 71 5.52 -3.53 -26.26
C SER A 71 6.09 -4.70 -25.47
N VAL A 72 5.44 -5.06 -24.38
CA VAL A 72 5.81 -6.23 -23.55
C VAL A 72 5.73 -7.51 -24.37
N CYS A 73 4.65 -7.74 -25.10
CA CYS A 73 4.50 -8.93 -25.95
C CYS A 73 5.56 -9.01 -27.04
N ARG A 74 5.91 -7.88 -27.66
CA ARG A 74 6.96 -7.79 -28.68
C ARG A 74 8.34 -8.13 -28.10
N GLU A 75 8.68 -7.57 -26.93
CA GLU A 75 9.95 -7.87 -26.24
C GLU A 75 10.08 -9.34 -25.86
N LEU A 76 8.97 -9.96 -25.45
CA LEU A 76 8.92 -11.37 -25.11
C LEU A 76 8.86 -12.29 -26.35
N ASN A 77 8.64 -11.71 -27.55
CA ASN A 77 8.42 -12.44 -28.79
C ASN A 77 7.26 -13.45 -28.69
N CYS A 78 6.18 -13.06 -28.03
CA CYS A 78 4.97 -13.89 -27.89
C CYS A 78 3.73 -13.02 -27.69
N THR A 79 2.56 -13.58 -27.95
CA THR A 79 1.27 -12.95 -27.64
C THR A 79 0.75 -13.49 -26.31
N ILE A 80 0.54 -12.60 -25.35
CA ILE A 80 -0.06 -12.93 -24.07
C ILE A 80 -1.41 -12.21 -23.99
N ASP A 81 -2.47 -12.92 -23.64
CA ASP A 81 -3.79 -12.32 -23.44
C ASP A 81 -3.74 -11.35 -22.25
N LEU A 82 -4.19 -10.11 -22.47
CA LEU A 82 -4.26 -9.09 -21.42
C LEU A 82 -5.17 -9.53 -20.24
N ALA A 83 -6.15 -10.40 -20.49
CA ALA A 83 -6.99 -10.96 -19.44
C ALA A 83 -6.17 -11.73 -18.37
N LEU A 84 -5.01 -12.28 -18.74
CA LEU A 84 -4.10 -12.97 -17.81
C LEU A 84 -3.54 -12.01 -16.76
N LEU A 85 -3.37 -10.73 -17.10
CA LEU A 85 -2.91 -9.71 -16.16
C LEU A 85 -3.89 -9.50 -15.00
N ARG A 86 -5.19 -9.53 -15.26
CA ARG A 86 -6.21 -9.43 -14.19
C ARG A 86 -6.12 -10.58 -13.21
N LYS A 87 -5.94 -11.81 -13.72
CA LYS A 87 -5.70 -12.99 -12.90
C LYS A 87 -4.40 -12.89 -12.09
N ALA A 88 -3.37 -12.27 -12.69
CA ALA A 88 -2.13 -11.99 -11.97
C ALA A 88 -2.33 -10.98 -10.83
N PHE A 89 -3.22 -10.00 -10.97
CA PHE A 89 -3.58 -9.12 -9.85
C PHE A 89 -4.36 -9.87 -8.76
N GLU A 90 -5.28 -10.75 -9.16
CA GLU A 90 -6.08 -11.57 -8.23
C GLU A 90 -5.24 -12.57 -7.43
N SER A 91 -4.07 -12.99 -7.97
CA SER A 91 -3.13 -13.87 -7.25
C SER A 91 -2.40 -13.19 -6.08
N THR A 92 -2.67 -11.90 -5.82
CA THR A 92 -2.04 -11.14 -4.73
C THR A 92 -2.34 -11.79 -3.38
N PRO A 93 -1.33 -12.29 -2.64
CA PRO A 93 -1.53 -12.97 -1.36
C PRO A 93 -1.81 -11.94 -0.26
N LEU A 94 -3.07 -11.82 0.17
CA LEU A 94 -3.48 -10.88 1.21
C LEU A 94 -2.96 -11.31 2.59
N ASN A 95 -2.66 -10.32 3.44
CA ASN A 95 -2.28 -10.52 4.83
C ASN A 95 -3.54 -10.47 5.73
N ASP A 96 -4.21 -11.60 5.91
CA ASP A 96 -5.45 -11.70 6.66
C ASP A 96 -5.36 -11.12 8.08
N GLY A 97 -4.19 -11.24 8.73
CA GLY A 97 -3.94 -10.65 10.05
C GLY A 97 -4.08 -9.14 10.03
N MET A 98 -3.46 -8.48 9.03
CA MET A 98 -3.57 -7.03 8.84
C MET A 98 -4.98 -6.59 8.49
N PHE A 99 -5.69 -7.36 7.66
CA PHE A 99 -7.09 -7.05 7.35
C PHE A 99 -7.99 -7.16 8.59
N ARG A 100 -7.74 -8.15 9.47
CA ARG A 100 -8.44 -8.23 10.77
C ARG A 100 -8.12 -7.03 11.65
N LEU A 101 -6.85 -6.65 11.75
CA LEU A 101 -6.42 -5.45 12.50
C LEU A 101 -7.10 -4.19 11.96
N ALA A 102 -7.06 -3.98 10.64
CA ALA A 102 -7.69 -2.83 10.00
C ALA A 102 -9.21 -2.74 10.30
N ARG A 103 -9.93 -3.88 10.25
CA ARG A 103 -11.36 -3.91 10.62
C ARG A 103 -11.61 -3.56 12.09
N LYS A 104 -10.71 -3.97 13.01
CA LYS A 104 -10.82 -3.60 14.43
C LYS A 104 -10.60 -2.10 14.61
N LEU A 105 -9.56 -1.55 14.00
CA LEU A 105 -9.24 -0.12 14.07
C LEU A 105 -10.36 0.74 13.49
N ARG A 106 -10.96 0.32 12.38
CA ARG A 106 -12.06 1.06 11.73
C ARG A 106 -13.31 1.27 12.61
N LYS A 107 -13.45 0.51 13.67
CA LYS A 107 -14.57 0.73 14.63
C LYS A 107 -14.47 2.08 15.35
N HIS A 108 -13.26 2.67 15.43
CA HIS A 108 -12.98 3.86 16.23
C HIS A 108 -12.16 4.93 15.51
N LEU A 109 -11.51 4.58 14.39
CA LEU A 109 -10.60 5.44 13.64
C LEU A 109 -10.90 5.35 12.14
N SER A 110 -10.53 6.37 11.39
CA SER A 110 -10.43 6.26 9.95
C SER A 110 -9.27 5.34 9.57
N VAL A 111 -9.47 4.45 8.60
CA VAL A 111 -8.45 3.54 8.14
C VAL A 111 -8.31 3.66 6.63
N GLY A 112 -7.11 3.99 6.16
CA GLY A 112 -6.83 4.22 4.75
C GLY A 112 -5.61 3.48 4.23
N ILE A 113 -5.39 3.60 2.93
CA ILE A 113 -4.19 3.08 2.23
C ILE A 113 -3.47 4.25 1.59
N ILE A 114 -2.12 4.27 1.71
CA ILE A 114 -1.23 5.13 0.94
C ILE A 114 -0.18 4.24 0.29
N THR A 115 -0.18 4.12 -1.05
CA THR A 115 0.65 3.12 -1.73
C THR A 115 1.29 3.62 -3.02
N ASP A 116 2.56 3.26 -3.22
CA ASP A 116 3.25 3.42 -4.51
C ASP A 116 2.87 2.27 -5.43
N ASN A 117 1.84 2.49 -6.24
CA ASN A 117 1.22 1.42 -7.02
C ASN A 117 0.66 1.89 -8.37
N LYS A 118 0.34 0.90 -9.20
CA LYS A 118 -0.28 1.11 -10.50
C LYS A 118 -1.79 1.27 -10.33
N LYS A 119 -2.36 2.26 -11.03
CA LYS A 119 -3.78 2.60 -10.90
C LYS A 119 -4.68 1.41 -11.24
N ASP A 120 -4.48 0.80 -12.40
CA ASP A 120 -5.31 -0.30 -12.90
C ASP A 120 -5.26 -1.56 -12.01
N ARG A 121 -4.09 -1.84 -11.39
CA ARG A 121 -3.97 -2.91 -10.40
C ARG A 121 -4.80 -2.63 -9.15
N ILE A 122 -4.66 -1.46 -8.57
CA ILE A 122 -5.40 -1.12 -7.36
C ILE A 122 -6.90 -0.99 -7.65
N ASP A 123 -7.29 -0.43 -8.79
CA ASP A 123 -8.70 -0.36 -9.18
C ASP A 123 -9.32 -1.75 -9.30
N HIS A 124 -8.61 -2.70 -9.90
CA HIS A 124 -9.06 -4.09 -9.96
C HIS A 124 -9.19 -4.70 -8.56
N LEU A 125 -8.19 -4.52 -7.69
CA LEU A 125 -8.18 -5.07 -6.33
C LEU A 125 -9.19 -4.38 -5.40
N LYS A 126 -9.54 -3.10 -5.61
CA LYS A 126 -10.64 -2.42 -4.90
C LYS A 126 -11.93 -3.24 -4.98
N HIS A 127 -12.23 -3.79 -6.17
CA HIS A 127 -13.41 -4.63 -6.40
C HIS A 127 -13.20 -6.08 -5.96
N TYR A 128 -12.13 -6.72 -6.43
CA TYR A 128 -11.87 -8.13 -6.19
C TYR A 128 -11.70 -8.44 -4.70
N ALA A 129 -10.85 -7.70 -3.99
CA ALA A 129 -10.59 -7.88 -2.57
C ALA A 129 -11.49 -7.03 -1.66
N ARG A 130 -12.49 -6.33 -2.23
CA ARG A 130 -13.42 -5.44 -1.52
C ARG A 130 -12.73 -4.44 -0.61
N LEU A 131 -11.61 -3.85 -1.07
CA LEU A 131 -10.77 -2.97 -0.25
C LEU A 131 -11.57 -1.77 0.29
N THR A 132 -12.45 -1.19 -0.51
CA THR A 132 -13.28 -0.03 -0.13
C THR A 132 -14.28 -0.31 1.00
N SER A 133 -14.52 -1.59 1.30
CA SER A 133 -15.35 -1.95 2.47
C SER A 133 -14.63 -1.73 3.81
N ILE A 134 -13.30 -1.60 3.78
CA ILE A 134 -12.46 -1.45 4.98
C ILE A 134 -11.68 -0.14 4.95
N PHE A 135 -11.13 0.23 3.81
CA PHE A 135 -10.20 1.34 3.66
C PHE A 135 -10.82 2.50 2.90
N ASP A 136 -10.78 3.68 3.53
CA ASP A 136 -11.19 4.95 2.96
C ASP A 136 -10.44 6.10 3.67
N PRO A 137 -9.57 6.87 2.95
CA PRO A 137 -9.29 6.80 1.51
C PRO A 137 -8.31 5.69 1.10
N ILE A 138 -8.25 5.40 -0.22
CA ILE A 138 -7.18 4.64 -0.86
C ILE A 138 -6.44 5.58 -1.80
N VAL A 139 -5.25 6.02 -1.41
CA VAL A 139 -4.43 6.99 -2.15
C VAL A 139 -3.30 6.25 -2.86
N VAL A 140 -3.27 6.39 -4.19
CA VAL A 140 -2.36 5.65 -5.08
C VAL A 140 -1.43 6.63 -5.79
N SER A 141 -0.12 6.36 -5.81
CA SER A 141 0.87 7.22 -6.47
C SER A 141 0.54 7.53 -7.93
N ALA A 142 0.05 6.54 -8.68
CA ALA A 142 -0.35 6.69 -10.07
C ALA A 142 -1.58 7.62 -10.28
N GLU A 143 -2.40 7.83 -9.25
CA GLU A 143 -3.54 8.77 -9.30
C GLU A 143 -3.12 10.19 -8.89
N VAL A 144 -2.12 10.30 -8.01
CA VAL A 144 -1.62 11.59 -7.52
C VAL A 144 -0.51 12.14 -8.42
N GLY A 145 0.17 11.29 -9.18
CA GLY A 145 1.39 11.63 -9.92
C GLY A 145 2.62 11.78 -9.02
N SER A 146 2.55 11.30 -7.78
CA SER A 146 3.60 11.46 -6.77
C SER A 146 3.62 10.25 -5.84
N GLY A 147 4.82 9.73 -5.56
CA GLY A 147 5.03 8.62 -4.65
C GLY A 147 5.42 9.05 -3.23
N LYS A 148 5.63 8.06 -2.36
CA LYS A 148 5.92 8.22 -0.93
C LYS A 148 7.27 8.89 -0.60
N ARG A 149 8.11 9.15 -1.62
CA ARG A 149 9.35 9.94 -1.47
C ARG A 149 9.12 11.46 -1.53
N SER A 150 7.87 11.91 -1.62
CA SER A 150 7.49 13.33 -1.64
C SER A 150 6.14 13.56 -0.95
N ALA A 151 5.89 14.81 -0.54
CA ALA A 151 4.75 15.16 0.30
C ALA A 151 3.35 14.98 -0.34
N PRO A 152 3.13 15.21 -1.65
CA PRO A 152 1.77 15.32 -2.21
C PRO A 152 0.88 14.10 -1.97
N ILE A 153 1.43 12.88 -1.95
CA ILE A 153 0.64 11.67 -1.70
C ILE A 153 0.07 11.63 -0.26
N PHE A 154 0.86 12.09 0.71
CA PHE A 154 0.43 12.20 2.12
C PHE A 154 -0.52 13.35 2.32
N GLU A 155 -0.23 14.53 1.75
CA GLU A 155 -1.10 15.71 1.78
C GLU A 155 -2.48 15.41 1.20
N ARG A 156 -2.54 14.60 0.13
CA ARG A 156 -3.80 14.14 -0.46
C ARG A 156 -4.62 13.32 0.53
N ALA A 157 -3.97 12.40 1.28
CA ALA A 157 -4.65 11.58 2.27
C ALA A 157 -5.15 12.40 3.46
N LEU A 158 -4.32 13.32 3.96
CA LEU A 158 -4.67 14.23 5.06
C LEU A 158 -5.83 15.15 4.69
N ALA A 159 -5.77 15.76 3.50
CA ALA A 159 -6.82 16.65 3.00
C ALA A 159 -8.16 15.90 2.81
N TYR A 160 -8.13 14.64 2.37
CA TYR A 160 -9.34 13.84 2.20
C TYR A 160 -10.09 13.65 3.53
N LEU A 161 -9.37 13.40 4.62
CA LEU A 161 -9.95 13.21 5.94
C LEU A 161 -10.12 14.52 6.74
N ASN A 162 -9.61 15.64 6.21
CA ASN A 162 -9.56 16.92 6.90
C ASN A 162 -8.90 16.81 8.29
N ILE A 163 -7.71 16.20 8.34
CA ILE A 163 -6.90 16.01 9.55
C ILE A 163 -5.50 16.61 9.39
N THR A 164 -4.87 16.91 10.54
CA THR A 164 -3.46 17.35 10.60
C THR A 164 -2.51 16.14 10.62
N PRO A 165 -1.24 16.31 10.23
CA PRO A 165 -0.26 15.21 10.25
C PRO A 165 -0.14 14.50 11.61
N GLY A 166 -0.12 15.27 12.71
CA GLY A 166 0.00 14.71 14.07
C GLY A 166 -1.21 13.87 14.53
N GLU A 167 -2.31 13.90 13.79
CA GLU A 167 -3.53 13.15 14.10
C GLU A 167 -3.60 11.77 13.40
N CYS A 168 -2.52 11.34 12.75
CA CYS A 168 -2.51 10.04 12.08
C CYS A 168 -1.20 9.29 12.22
N VAL A 169 -1.27 7.98 11.94
CA VAL A 169 -0.13 7.07 11.90
C VAL A 169 -0.06 6.41 10.53
N PHE A 170 1.14 6.33 9.94
CA PHE A 170 1.42 5.61 8.71
C PHE A 170 2.32 4.39 8.97
N ILE A 171 1.94 3.24 8.43
CA ILE A 171 2.63 1.95 8.59
C ILE A 171 3.15 1.50 7.24
N ASP A 172 4.46 1.28 7.12
CA ASP A 172 5.13 0.87 5.88
C ASP A 172 6.26 -0.12 6.18
N ASN A 173 6.54 -1.04 5.25
CA ASN A 173 7.62 -2.02 5.35
C ASN A 173 8.94 -1.55 4.71
N THR A 174 8.97 -0.35 4.18
CA THR A 174 10.17 0.27 3.58
C THR A 174 10.59 1.47 4.43
N PRO A 175 11.72 1.40 5.17
CA PRO A 175 12.12 2.47 6.09
C PRO A 175 12.15 3.86 5.45
N GLU A 176 12.66 3.93 4.24
CA GLU A 176 12.81 5.20 3.53
C GLU A 176 11.47 5.84 3.10
N ASN A 177 10.37 5.09 3.08
CA ASN A 177 9.05 5.64 2.84
C ASN A 177 8.47 6.34 4.08
N LEU A 178 9.13 6.18 5.23
CA LEU A 178 8.74 6.81 6.49
C LEU A 178 9.38 8.20 6.71
N ASP A 179 10.40 8.56 5.91
CA ASP A 179 11.15 9.82 6.08
C ASP A 179 10.24 11.04 5.84
N VAL A 180 9.53 11.05 4.72
CA VAL A 180 8.65 12.17 4.34
C VAL A 180 7.47 12.34 5.30
N PRO A 181 6.66 11.29 5.61
CA PRO A 181 5.56 11.46 6.55
C PRO A 181 6.04 11.84 7.94
N ASN A 182 7.19 11.34 8.40
CA ASN A 182 7.79 11.76 9.67
C ASN A 182 8.17 13.25 9.66
N ALA A 183 8.79 13.73 8.57
CA ALA A 183 9.13 15.15 8.40
C ALA A 183 7.88 16.06 8.35
N LEU A 184 6.73 15.55 7.87
CA LEU A 184 5.45 16.24 7.90
C LEU A 184 4.82 16.25 9.31
N GLY A 185 5.32 15.47 10.26
CA GLY A 185 4.79 15.33 11.61
C GLY A 185 3.76 14.22 11.79
N MET A 186 3.63 13.29 10.84
CA MET A 186 2.82 12.09 10.99
C MET A 186 3.50 11.10 11.94
N GLY A 187 2.73 10.36 12.72
CA GLY A 187 3.24 9.17 13.39
C GLY A 187 3.66 8.12 12.35
N THR A 188 4.80 7.45 12.56
CA THR A 188 5.30 6.44 11.63
C THR A 188 5.66 5.14 12.34
N ILE A 189 5.34 4.00 11.73
CA ILE A 189 5.74 2.67 12.21
C ILE A 189 6.35 1.89 11.05
N TYR A 190 7.60 1.44 11.24
CA TYR A 190 8.19 0.44 10.37
C TYR A 190 7.62 -0.94 10.70
N PHE A 191 7.13 -1.63 9.69
CA PHE A 191 6.63 -2.99 9.79
C PHE A 191 7.57 -3.94 9.03
N ASN A 192 8.21 -4.86 9.74
CA ASN A 192 9.05 -5.87 9.11
C ASN A 192 8.16 -6.94 8.46
N ASP A 193 8.07 -6.92 7.13
CA ASP A 193 7.24 -7.82 6.33
C ASP A 193 7.71 -9.29 6.39
N GLU A 194 9.01 -9.52 6.56
CA GLU A 194 9.58 -10.88 6.69
C GLU A 194 9.18 -11.51 8.01
N GLN A 195 9.27 -10.76 9.11
CA GLN A 195 8.84 -11.25 10.44
C GLN A 195 7.32 -11.28 10.57
N ASN A 196 6.64 -10.36 9.91
CA ASN A 196 5.19 -10.21 9.95
C ASN A 196 4.60 -10.27 11.38
N ASN A 197 5.26 -9.59 12.32
CA ASN A 197 4.92 -9.63 13.74
C ASN A 197 3.78 -8.67 14.08
N LEU A 198 2.56 -9.16 13.98
CA LEU A 198 1.35 -8.38 14.25
C LEU A 198 1.23 -7.99 15.74
N GLY A 199 1.69 -8.85 16.64
CA GLY A 199 1.69 -8.58 18.08
C GLY A 199 2.55 -7.37 18.43
N GLN A 200 3.74 -7.28 17.85
CA GLN A 200 4.63 -6.13 18.03
C GLN A 200 4.01 -4.84 17.44
N LEU A 201 3.37 -4.91 16.28
CA LEU A 201 2.68 -3.77 15.69
C LEU A 201 1.57 -3.26 16.62
N ILE A 202 0.73 -4.15 17.15
CA ILE A 202 -0.36 -3.79 18.07
C ILE A 202 0.20 -3.15 19.36
N ALA A 203 1.25 -3.73 19.93
CA ALA A 203 1.92 -3.17 21.10
C ALA A 203 2.51 -1.77 20.82
N THR A 204 3.04 -1.55 19.63
CA THR A 204 3.57 -0.24 19.21
C THR A 204 2.45 0.79 19.03
N LEU A 205 1.32 0.40 18.44
CA LEU A 205 0.14 1.25 18.30
C LEU A 205 -0.39 1.71 19.67
N ASP A 206 -0.44 0.81 20.65
CA ASP A 206 -0.89 1.16 22.01
C ASP A 206 0.15 2.04 22.74
N SER A 207 1.41 1.59 22.81
CA SER A 207 2.42 2.25 23.64
C SER A 207 2.87 3.62 23.14
N ARG A 208 2.95 3.81 21.80
CA ARG A 208 3.42 5.08 21.20
C ARG A 208 2.29 6.04 20.85
N PHE A 209 1.11 5.53 20.54
CA PHE A 209 0.03 6.33 19.97
C PHE A 209 -1.29 6.23 20.75
N GLY A 210 -1.33 5.42 21.83
CA GLY A 210 -2.53 5.23 22.63
C GLY A 210 -3.68 4.53 21.90
N ILE A 211 -3.38 3.83 20.77
CA ILE A 211 -4.38 3.15 19.96
C ILE A 211 -4.57 1.73 20.49
N ARG A 212 -5.61 1.52 21.26
CA ARG A 212 -5.95 0.21 21.84
C ARG A 212 -6.75 -0.61 20.84
N VAL A 213 -6.26 -1.82 20.56
CA VAL A 213 -6.94 -2.80 19.71
C VAL A 213 -7.61 -3.82 20.60
N ALA A 214 -8.95 -3.90 20.56
CA ALA A 214 -9.67 -4.88 21.36
C ALA A 214 -9.19 -6.30 21.05
N SER A 215 -8.90 -7.09 22.10
CA SER A 215 -8.67 -8.53 21.98
C SER A 215 -9.93 -9.21 21.43
N ASP A 216 -9.78 -10.29 20.67
CA ASP A 216 -10.91 -11.15 20.35
C ASP A 216 -11.37 -11.80 21.66
N ALA A 217 -12.62 -11.54 22.04
CA ALA A 217 -13.28 -12.21 23.15
C ALA A 217 -13.63 -13.64 22.76
#